data_3a62bf101c61b5c73827479f930cba58
#
_entry.id   3a62bf101c61b5c73827479f930cba58
#
_cell.length_a   1.000
_cell.length_b   1.000
_cell.length_c   1.000
_cell.angle_alpha   90.00
_cell.angle_beta   90.00
_cell.angle_gamma   90.00
#
_symmetry.space_group_name_H-M   'P 1'
#
loop_
_entity.id
_entity.type
_entity.pdbx_description
1 polymer ?
#
loop_
_entity_poly.entity_id
_entity_poly.type
_entity_poly.pdbx_seq_one_letter_code
_entity_poly.pdbx_strand_id
1 'polypeptide(L)' 'MTFKEHLLQVKRLHEFIRTKSTGTPETLAKRLEISRATVFRRLDDLKNLGAEIEFDRDRMTYYYTEPYDLRL' A
#
# COMPACT_ATOMS: atom_id res chain seq x y z
N MET A 1 4.10 -11.86 -13.41
CA MET A 1 3.03 -10.93 -13.03
C MET A 1 2.56 -10.14 -14.24
N THR A 2 1.26 -10.04 -14.45
CA THR A 2 0.69 -9.23 -15.52
C THR A 2 0.50 -7.80 -15.08
N PHE A 3 0.35 -6.88 -16.04
CA PHE A 3 0.03 -5.48 -15.77
C PHE A 3 -1.26 -5.35 -14.97
N LYS A 4 -2.27 -6.16 -15.30
CA LYS A 4 -3.55 -6.19 -14.59
C LYS A 4 -3.38 -6.58 -13.12
N GLU A 5 -2.57 -7.61 -12.84
CA GLU A 5 -2.29 -8.03 -11.48
C GLU A 5 -1.58 -6.94 -10.69
N HIS A 6 -0.63 -6.26 -11.32
CA HIS A 6 0.07 -5.13 -10.72
C HIS A 6 -0.91 -4.02 -10.32
N LEU A 7 -1.81 -3.64 -11.23
CA LEU A 7 -2.81 -2.62 -10.95
C LEU A 7 -3.73 -3.02 -9.80
N LEU A 8 -4.16 -4.30 -9.78
CA LEU A 8 -5.01 -4.79 -8.70
C LEU A 8 -4.30 -4.72 -7.36
N GLN A 9 -3.02 -5.07 -7.31
CA GLN A 9 -2.23 -4.97 -6.08
C GLN A 9 -2.14 -3.53 -5.60
N VAL A 10 -1.88 -2.58 -6.50
CA VAL A 10 -1.79 -1.16 -6.16
C VAL A 10 -3.13 -0.65 -5.63
N LYS A 11 -4.23 -1.01 -6.28
CA LYS A 11 -5.57 -0.60 -5.85
C LYS A 11 -5.92 -1.15 -4.47
N ARG A 12 -5.64 -2.43 -4.23
CA ARG A 12 -5.90 -3.06 -2.93
C ARG A 12 -5.05 -2.41 -1.84
N LEU A 13 -3.77 -2.18 -2.13
CA LEU A 13 -2.88 -1.50 -1.19
C LEU A 13 -3.41 -0.10 -0.85
N HIS A 14 -3.82 0.66 -1.86
CA HIS A 14 -4.40 1.99 -1.66
C HIS A 14 -5.58 1.94 -0.69
N GLU A 15 -6.50 0.99 -0.87
CA GLU A 15 -7.66 0.87 0.01
C GLU A 15 -7.26 0.52 1.45
N PHE A 16 -6.28 -0.37 1.64
CA PHE A 16 -5.80 -0.68 2.99
C PHE A 16 -5.16 0.55 3.65
N ILE A 17 -4.38 1.34 2.89
CA ILE A 17 -3.75 2.55 3.44
C ILE A 17 -4.81 3.58 3.78
N ARG A 18 -5.76 3.81 2.87
CA ARG A 18 -6.83 4.80 3.04
C ARG A 18 -7.66 4.51 4.28
N THR A 19 -7.94 3.26 4.55
CA THR A 19 -8.75 2.84 5.69
C THR A 19 -7.93 2.55 6.95
N LYS A 20 -6.60 2.74 6.88
CA LYS A 20 -5.67 2.51 7.99
C LYS A 20 -5.78 1.08 8.54
N SER A 21 -5.81 0.12 7.61
CA SER A 21 -5.99 -1.30 7.94
C SER A 21 -4.89 -2.18 7.33
N THR A 22 -3.69 -1.64 7.09
CA THR A 22 -2.62 -2.40 6.47
C THR A 22 -1.97 -3.42 7.41
N GLY A 23 -1.89 -3.10 8.70
CA GLY A 23 -1.05 -3.86 9.62
C GLY A 23 0.43 -3.61 9.33
N THR A 24 1.28 -4.48 9.86
CA THR A 24 2.73 -4.44 9.61
C THR A 24 3.03 -4.84 8.17
N PRO A 25 4.26 -4.60 7.68
CA PRO A 25 4.64 -5.08 6.33
C PRO A 25 4.42 -6.57 6.13
N GLU A 26 4.69 -7.38 7.16
CA GLU A 26 4.47 -8.82 7.09
C GLU A 26 2.98 -9.16 6.97
N THR A 27 2.15 -8.49 7.76
CA THR A 27 0.69 -8.67 7.70
C THR A 27 0.14 -8.23 6.34
N LEU A 28 0.61 -7.09 5.87
CA LEU A 28 0.17 -6.55 4.58
C LEU A 28 0.56 -7.49 3.42
N ALA A 29 1.76 -8.07 3.48
CA ALA A 29 2.22 -9.03 2.48
C ALA A 29 1.24 -10.22 2.41
N LYS A 30 0.85 -10.74 3.57
CA LYS A 30 -0.12 -11.84 3.63
C LYS A 30 -1.47 -11.45 3.07
N ARG A 31 -1.96 -10.27 3.43
CA ARG A 31 -3.27 -9.79 2.95
C ARG A 31 -3.30 -9.58 1.44
N LEU A 32 -2.18 -9.15 0.87
CA LEU A 32 -2.07 -8.92 -0.57
C LEU A 32 -1.58 -10.16 -1.32
N GLU A 33 -1.21 -11.23 -0.60
CA GLU A 33 -0.67 -12.45 -1.19
C GLU A 33 0.57 -12.21 -2.03
N ILE A 34 1.48 -11.38 -1.51
CA ILE A 34 2.74 -11.04 -2.16
C ILE A 34 3.87 -11.11 -1.14
N SER A 35 5.11 -11.02 -1.59
CA SER A 35 6.26 -11.00 -0.71
C SER A 35 6.38 -9.65 0.01
N ARG A 36 7.09 -9.64 1.13
CA ARG A 36 7.39 -8.41 1.87
C ARG A 36 8.14 -7.41 1.00
N ALA A 37 9.09 -7.90 0.20
CA ALA A 37 9.83 -7.04 -0.73
C ALA A 37 8.90 -6.38 -1.75
N THR A 38 7.91 -7.13 -2.24
CA THR A 38 6.94 -6.59 -3.20
C THR A 38 6.04 -5.54 -2.54
N VAL A 39 5.71 -5.70 -1.25
CA VAL A 39 4.97 -4.66 -0.51
C VAL A 39 5.70 -3.33 -0.61
N PHE A 40 7.01 -3.31 -0.34
CA PHE A 40 7.79 -2.07 -0.40
C PHE A 40 7.83 -1.51 -1.83
N ARG A 41 7.91 -2.36 -2.84
CA ARG A 41 7.85 -1.91 -4.24
C ARG A 41 6.52 -1.25 -4.56
N ARG A 42 5.41 -1.80 -4.09
CA ARG A 42 4.07 -1.23 -4.34
C ARG A 42 3.89 0.08 -3.58
N LEU A 43 4.44 0.18 -2.37
CA LEU A 43 4.45 1.46 -1.63
C LEU A 43 5.23 2.52 -2.42
N ASP A 44 6.38 2.16 -2.98
CA ASP A 44 7.16 3.08 -3.80
C ASP A 44 6.39 3.49 -5.06
N ASP A 45 5.66 2.57 -5.68
CA ASP A 45 4.82 2.89 -6.84
C ASP A 45 3.82 3.99 -6.50
N LEU A 46 3.14 3.87 -5.35
CA LEU A 46 2.20 4.90 -4.91
C LEU A 46 2.90 6.23 -4.62
N LYS A 47 4.06 6.19 -3.99
CA LYS A 47 4.84 7.40 -3.74
C LYS A 47 5.26 8.09 -5.03
N ASN A 48 5.64 7.30 -6.03
CA ASN A 48 5.99 7.83 -7.35
C ASN A 48 4.79 8.45 -8.06
N LEU A 49 3.58 8.02 -7.72
CA LEU A 49 2.35 8.61 -8.24
C LEU A 49 1.93 9.87 -7.46
N GLY A 50 2.68 10.25 -6.44
CA GLY A 50 2.45 11.48 -5.68
C GLY A 50 1.91 11.27 -4.27
N ALA A 51 1.72 10.04 -3.83
CA ALA A 51 1.22 9.77 -2.49
C ALA A 51 2.28 10.04 -1.43
N GLU A 52 1.84 10.58 -0.30
CA GLU A 52 2.68 10.76 0.88
C GLU A 52 2.24 9.73 1.92
N ILE A 53 3.11 8.75 2.19
CA ILE A 53 2.78 7.59 3.02
C ILE A 53 3.77 7.50 4.17
N GLU A 54 3.25 7.26 5.38
CA GLU A 54 4.06 7.00 6.56
C GLU A 54 3.53 5.79 7.31
N PHE A 55 4.31 5.26 8.22
CA PHE A 55 3.91 4.14 9.06
C PHE A 55 3.67 4.63 10.48
N ASP A 56 2.46 4.36 11.00
CA ASP A 56 2.08 4.68 12.38
C ASP A 56 2.39 3.47 13.27
N ARG A 57 3.38 3.61 14.13
CA ARG A 57 3.80 2.51 15.02
C ARG A 57 2.80 2.20 16.12
N ASP A 58 2.04 3.20 16.54
CA ASP A 58 1.05 3.00 17.59
C ASP A 58 -0.15 2.20 17.08
N ARG A 59 -0.59 2.49 15.86
CA ARG A 59 -1.72 1.81 15.23
C ARG A 59 -1.29 0.65 14.34
N MET A 60 0.01 0.50 14.12
CA MET A 60 0.59 -0.54 13.29
C MET A 60 -0.03 -0.57 11.90
N THR A 61 -0.03 0.57 11.23
CA THR A 61 -0.59 0.70 9.89
C THR A 61 0.13 1.79 9.10
N TYR A 62 0.21 1.59 7.79
CA TYR A 62 0.54 2.68 6.88
C TYR A 62 -0.66 3.60 6.73
N TYR A 63 -0.42 4.88 6.46
CA TYR A 63 -1.48 5.85 6.25
C TYR A 63 -0.98 6.96 5.34
N TYR A 64 -1.92 7.67 4.71
CA TYR A 64 -1.59 8.85 3.92
C TYR A 64 -1.52 10.06 4.85
N THR A 65 -0.39 10.78 4.81
CA THR A 65 -0.21 12.00 5.61
C THR A 65 -1.04 13.15 5.05
N GLU A 66 -1.32 13.11 3.74
CA GLU A 66 -2.22 14.03 3.06
C GLU A 66 -3.25 13.21 2.29
N PRO A 67 -4.49 13.70 2.14
CA PRO A 67 -5.48 12.99 1.35
C PRO A 67 -4.95 12.67 -0.04
N TYR A 68 -5.11 11.44 -0.47
CA TYR A 68 -4.61 10.98 -1.77
C TYR A 68 -5.72 10.24 -2.51
N ASP A 69 -5.96 10.66 -3.74
CA ASP A 69 -6.95 10.06 -4.63
C ASP A 69 -6.24 9.31 -5.75
N LEU A 70 -6.30 7.97 -5.69
CA LEU A 70 -5.66 7.13 -6.68
C LEU A 70 -6.51 7.08 -7.95
N ARG A 71 -5.97 7.60 -9.05
CA ARG A 71 -6.63 7.58 -10.35
C ARG A 71 -5.82 6.73 -11.31
N LEU A 72 -6.38 5.61 -11.68
CA LEU A 72 -5.76 4.68 -12.62
C LEU A 72 -6.63 4.49 -13.86
#